data_85eec706e2cf86f89c4e828bcae68e87
#
_entry.id   85eec706e2cf86f89c4e828bcae68e87
#
_cell.length_a   1.000
_cell.length_b   1.000
_cell.length_c   1.000
_cell.angle_alpha   90.00
_cell.angle_beta   90.00
_cell.angle_gamma   90.00
#
_symmetry.space_group_name_H-M   'P 1'
#
loop_
_entity.id
_entity.type
_entity.pdbx_description
1 polymer ?
#
loop_
_entity_poly.entity_id
_entity_poly.type
_entity_poly.pdbx_seq_one_letter_code
_entity_poly.pdbx_strand_id
1 'polypeptide(L)'
;MIKEERRKKKKRKNFLQVILGILIVLALAVLIIFTVFKVKNVEVEGNKLYDAKVIEKAVLNDEYSWNSLYVFLKYKFVNTSEVPFVDTMEISLKDPQTLHIKVYEKGIMGYLYLSSINKNVYFDKDGIVTELSDRVIEDTPQILGIDC
;
A
#
# COMPACT_ATOMS: atom_id res chain seq x y z
N MET A 1 48.74 11.65 36.72
CA MET A 1 47.98 10.37 36.60
C MET A 1 46.54 10.48 37.15
N ILE A 2 46.28 10.81 38.38
CA ILE A 2 44.91 10.81 39.00
C ILE A 2 43.95 11.80 38.32
N LYS A 3 44.40 12.95 37.85
CA LYS A 3 43.57 13.99 37.20
C LYS A 3 43.08 13.59 35.80
N GLU A 4 43.86 12.81 35.06
CA GLU A 4 43.47 12.30 33.73
C GLU A 4 42.48 11.14 33.83
N GLU A 5 42.62 10.25 34.77
CA GLU A 5 41.65 9.17 35.03
C GLU A 5 40.29 9.72 35.43
N ARG A 6 40.24 10.77 36.25
CA ARG A 6 38.98 11.42 36.63
C ARG A 6 38.32 12.08 35.44
N ARG A 7 39.11 12.69 34.52
CA ARG A 7 38.61 13.28 33.25
C ARG A 7 38.07 12.20 32.30
N LYS A 8 38.76 11.06 32.17
CA LYS A 8 38.30 9.93 31.34
C LYS A 8 37.00 9.31 31.91
N LYS A 9 36.91 9.12 33.22
CA LYS A 9 35.70 8.63 33.91
C LYS A 9 34.52 9.60 33.74
N LYS A 10 34.71 10.93 33.81
CA LYS A 10 33.69 11.94 33.61
C LYS A 10 33.21 11.96 32.16
N LYS A 11 34.13 11.88 31.19
CA LYS A 11 33.78 11.79 29.76
C LYS A 11 32.96 10.52 29.42
N ARG A 12 33.36 9.39 30.00
CA ARG A 12 32.64 8.12 29.84
C ARG A 12 31.25 8.16 30.48
N LYS A 13 31.10 8.79 31.64
CA LYS A 13 29.79 8.97 32.30
C LYS A 13 28.87 9.85 31.47
N ASN A 14 29.39 10.99 30.93
CA ASN A 14 28.59 11.87 30.09
C ASN A 14 28.19 11.17 28.77
N PHE A 15 29.09 10.40 28.19
CA PHE A 15 28.82 9.61 26.97
C PHE A 15 27.70 8.56 27.23
N LEU A 16 27.76 7.85 28.34
CA LEU A 16 26.72 6.89 28.74
C LEU A 16 25.37 7.58 28.98
N GLN A 17 25.36 8.78 29.58
CA GLN A 17 24.12 9.55 29.78
C GLN A 17 23.50 10.00 28.45
N VAL A 18 24.32 10.39 27.47
CA VAL A 18 23.86 10.74 26.12
C VAL A 18 23.25 9.52 25.43
N ILE A 19 23.94 8.37 25.49
CA ILE A 19 23.41 7.13 24.91
C ILE A 19 22.08 6.75 25.58
N LEU A 20 22.00 6.81 26.91
CA LEU A 20 20.75 6.51 27.62
C LEU A 20 19.63 7.47 27.21
N GLY A 21 19.93 8.76 27.05
CA GLY A 21 18.96 9.74 26.55
C GLY A 21 18.45 9.40 25.16
N ILE A 22 19.33 9.01 24.24
CA ILE A 22 18.97 8.58 22.89
C ILE A 22 18.07 7.33 22.95
N LEU A 23 18.42 6.34 23.78
CA LEU A 23 17.62 5.12 23.93
C LEU A 23 16.21 5.41 24.45
N ILE A 24 16.07 6.33 25.40
CA ILE A 24 14.76 6.75 25.91
C ILE A 24 13.93 7.42 24.81
N VAL A 25 14.53 8.32 24.02
CA VAL A 25 13.83 8.97 22.89
C VAL A 25 13.40 7.95 21.84
N LEU A 26 14.26 7.00 21.50
CA LEU A 26 13.91 5.91 20.57
C LEU A 26 12.77 5.03 21.10
N ALA A 27 12.80 4.69 22.38
CA ALA A 27 11.74 3.89 23.02
C ALA A 27 10.39 4.64 22.99
N LEU A 28 10.40 5.96 23.25
CA LEU A 28 9.20 6.78 23.14
C LEU A 28 8.69 6.89 21.71
N ALA A 29 9.59 7.04 20.74
CA ALA A 29 9.22 7.08 19.32
C ALA A 29 8.54 5.77 18.88
N VAL A 30 9.10 4.62 19.26
CA VAL A 30 8.50 3.29 19.01
C VAL A 30 7.12 3.21 19.65
N LEU A 31 6.98 3.62 20.91
CA LEU A 31 5.69 3.60 21.60
C LEU A 31 4.64 4.46 20.89
N ILE A 32 5.01 5.64 20.39
CA ILE A 32 4.14 6.50 19.60
C ILE A 32 3.71 5.80 18.31
N ILE A 33 4.63 5.17 17.58
CA ILE A 33 4.32 4.44 16.34
C ILE A 33 3.31 3.33 16.62
N PHE A 34 3.45 2.59 17.70
CA PHE A 34 2.54 1.49 18.04
C PHE A 34 1.18 1.94 18.60
N THR A 35 1.09 3.12 19.20
CA THR A 35 -0.15 3.59 19.84
C THR A 35 -0.94 4.56 18.97
N VAL A 36 -0.25 5.48 18.30
CA VAL A 36 -0.88 6.57 17.53
C VAL A 36 -1.20 6.12 16.09
N PHE A 37 -0.30 5.37 15.45
CA PHE A 37 -0.46 4.96 14.06
C PHE A 37 -1.22 3.63 13.91
N LYS A 38 -2.41 3.53 14.50
CA LYS A 38 -3.30 2.38 14.29
C LYS A 38 -4.34 2.72 13.22
N VAL A 39 -4.47 1.87 12.20
CA VAL A 39 -5.54 2.00 11.20
C VAL A 39 -6.90 1.87 11.88
N LYS A 40 -7.71 2.91 11.81
CA LYS A 40 -9.09 2.92 12.27
C LYS A 40 -10.07 3.19 11.14
N ASN A 41 -9.68 4.04 10.20
CA ASN A 41 -10.51 4.41 9.07
C ASN A 41 -9.72 4.23 7.78
N VAL A 42 -10.43 3.79 6.74
CA VAL A 42 -9.90 3.70 5.39
C VAL A 42 -10.89 4.40 4.46
N GLU A 43 -10.42 5.42 3.78
CA GLU A 43 -11.18 6.14 2.76
C GLU A 43 -10.68 5.68 1.39
N VAL A 44 -11.59 5.18 0.54
CA VAL A 44 -11.26 4.73 -0.82
C VAL A 44 -11.93 5.64 -1.82
N GLU A 45 -11.17 6.12 -2.80
CA GLU A 45 -11.64 7.01 -3.86
C GLU A 45 -11.23 6.44 -5.23
N GLY A 46 -12.10 6.65 -6.24
CA GLY A 46 -11.82 6.27 -7.62
C GLY A 46 -12.17 4.81 -7.96
N ASN A 47 -12.66 4.05 -7.00
CA ASN A 47 -13.12 2.67 -7.20
C ASN A 47 -14.52 2.62 -7.84
N LYS A 48 -14.60 2.25 -9.10
CA LYS A 48 -15.87 2.03 -9.84
C LYS A 48 -16.20 0.55 -9.99
N LEU A 49 -15.18 -0.27 -10.24
CA LEU A 49 -15.30 -1.71 -10.50
C LEU A 49 -15.37 -2.56 -9.22
N TYR A 50 -14.88 -2.03 -8.10
CA TYR A 50 -14.80 -2.76 -6.85
C TYR A 50 -15.37 -1.96 -5.68
N ASP A 51 -16.01 -2.65 -4.76
CA ASP A 51 -16.39 -2.06 -3.49
C ASP A 51 -15.15 -1.62 -2.69
N ALA A 52 -15.29 -0.52 -1.95
CA ALA A 52 -14.22 0.00 -1.10
C ALA A 52 -13.62 -1.07 -0.16
N LYS A 53 -14.46 -1.99 0.36
CA LYS A 53 -14.01 -3.10 1.22
C LYS A 53 -13.10 -4.10 0.51
N VAL A 54 -13.26 -4.29 -0.78
CA VAL A 54 -12.39 -5.19 -1.58
C VAL A 54 -11.02 -4.56 -1.73
N ILE A 55 -10.97 -3.27 -2.03
CA ILE A 55 -9.72 -2.50 -2.11
C ILE A 55 -9.03 -2.44 -0.75
N GLU A 56 -9.78 -2.14 0.31
CA GLU A 56 -9.24 -2.14 1.68
C GLU A 56 -8.57 -3.48 2.03
N LYS A 57 -9.25 -4.60 1.77
CA LYS A 57 -8.67 -5.95 2.01
C LYS A 57 -7.44 -6.23 1.16
N ALA A 58 -7.40 -5.76 -0.07
CA ALA A 58 -6.25 -5.92 -0.93
C ALA A 58 -5.02 -5.14 -0.43
N VAL A 59 -5.25 -3.96 0.15
CA VAL A 59 -4.20 -3.11 0.72
C VAL A 59 -3.77 -3.58 2.09
N LEU A 60 -4.73 -3.95 2.96
CA LEU A 60 -4.49 -4.42 4.32
C LEU A 60 -4.36 -5.96 4.35
N ASN A 61 -3.42 -6.50 3.60
CA ASN A 61 -3.31 -7.93 3.33
C ASN A 61 -2.25 -8.67 4.15
N ASP A 62 -1.59 -8.01 5.08
CA ASP A 62 -0.52 -8.62 5.89
C ASP A 62 -0.67 -8.37 7.39
N GLU A 63 0.18 -9.06 8.15
CA GLU A 63 0.21 -9.06 9.61
C GLU A 63 0.46 -7.67 10.23
N TYR A 64 1.15 -6.78 9.51
CA TYR A 64 1.52 -5.45 10.01
C TYR A 64 0.58 -4.34 9.51
N SER A 65 -0.43 -4.68 8.72
CA SER A 65 -1.39 -3.73 8.12
C SER A 65 -2.28 -3.01 9.14
N TRP A 66 -2.22 -3.41 10.40
CA TRP A 66 -2.85 -2.67 11.50
C TRP A 66 -2.19 -1.29 11.76
N ASN A 67 -0.96 -1.07 11.27
CA ASN A 67 -0.22 0.17 11.45
C ASN A 67 -0.25 1.02 10.17
N SER A 68 -0.87 2.19 10.24
CA SER A 68 -1.06 3.08 9.08
C SER A 68 0.25 3.60 8.49
N LEU A 69 1.25 3.90 9.34
CA LEU A 69 2.56 4.34 8.88
C LEU A 69 3.29 3.23 8.12
N TYR A 70 3.18 1.99 8.60
CA TYR A 70 3.73 0.83 7.90
C TYR A 70 3.09 0.67 6.52
N VAL A 71 1.76 0.68 6.43
CA VAL A 71 1.04 0.56 5.16
C VAL A 71 1.45 1.68 4.20
N PHE A 72 1.48 2.92 4.65
CA PHE A 72 1.92 4.05 3.84
C PHE A 72 3.34 3.87 3.29
N LEU A 73 4.31 3.48 4.14
CA LEU A 73 5.70 3.28 3.71
C LEU A 73 5.84 2.07 2.77
N LYS A 74 5.11 0.98 3.05
CA LYS A 74 5.08 -0.21 2.20
C LYS A 74 4.69 0.17 0.76
N TYR A 75 3.58 0.86 0.59
CA TYR A 75 3.09 1.24 -0.75
C TYR A 75 3.90 2.37 -1.40
N LYS A 76 4.56 3.20 -0.62
CA LYS A 76 5.44 4.24 -1.15
C LYS A 76 6.74 3.68 -1.74
N PHE A 77 7.29 2.63 -1.13
CA PHE A 77 8.61 2.08 -1.50
C PHE A 77 8.54 0.70 -2.15
N VAL A 78 7.50 -0.07 -1.89
CA VAL A 78 7.32 -1.44 -2.39
C VAL A 78 5.92 -1.56 -2.95
N ASN A 79 5.73 -1.26 -4.22
CA ASN A 79 4.42 -1.42 -4.86
C ASN A 79 4.07 -2.92 -4.97
N THR A 80 3.12 -3.41 -4.16
CA THR A 80 2.93 -4.85 -3.95
C THR A 80 1.51 -5.38 -4.16
N SER A 81 0.52 -4.56 -4.45
CA SER A 81 -0.84 -5.05 -4.67
C SER A 81 -1.20 -5.04 -6.14
N GLU A 82 -1.35 -6.23 -6.71
CA GLU A 82 -1.97 -6.43 -8.00
C GLU A 82 -3.46 -6.74 -7.78
N VAL A 83 -4.31 -5.77 -8.05
CA VAL A 83 -5.76 -5.96 -8.11
C VAL A 83 -6.13 -5.96 -9.59
N PRO A 84 -6.81 -7.01 -10.10
CA PRO A 84 -7.23 -7.05 -11.50
C PRO A 84 -8.01 -5.78 -11.87
N PHE A 85 -7.79 -5.27 -13.08
CA PHE A 85 -8.42 -4.03 -13.59
C PHE A 85 -8.03 -2.73 -12.86
N VAL A 86 -7.12 -2.78 -11.89
CA VAL A 86 -6.52 -1.60 -11.27
C VAL A 86 -5.16 -1.37 -11.90
N ASP A 87 -4.92 -0.15 -12.35
CA ASP A 87 -3.63 0.25 -12.92
C ASP A 87 -2.65 0.61 -11.78
N THR A 88 -3.07 1.51 -10.92
CA THR A 88 -2.24 1.93 -9.78
C THR A 88 -3.10 2.34 -8.59
N MET A 89 -2.51 2.29 -7.42
CA MET A 89 -3.11 2.77 -6.17
C MET A 89 -2.14 3.71 -5.46
N GLU A 90 -2.60 4.90 -5.16
CA GLU A 90 -1.87 5.87 -4.33
C GLU A 90 -2.39 5.80 -2.90
N ILE A 91 -1.49 5.53 -1.96
CA ILE A 91 -1.84 5.45 -0.55
C ILE A 91 -1.20 6.63 0.19
N SER A 92 -2.01 7.37 0.89
CA SER A 92 -1.61 8.51 1.69
C SER A 92 -2.21 8.45 3.09
N LEU A 93 -1.61 9.19 4.03
CA LEU A 93 -2.14 9.37 5.37
C LEU A 93 -2.90 10.69 5.42
N LYS A 94 -4.20 10.64 5.70
CA LYS A 94 -5.00 11.83 5.99
C LYS A 94 -4.72 12.32 7.42
N ASP A 95 -4.59 11.39 8.33
CA ASP A 95 -4.14 11.55 9.70
C ASP A 95 -3.47 10.23 10.17
N PRO A 96 -2.88 10.16 11.37
CA PRO A 96 -2.17 8.96 11.82
C PRO A 96 -3.01 7.68 11.87
N GLN A 97 -4.34 7.79 11.89
CA GLN A 97 -5.27 6.67 12.03
C GLN A 97 -6.14 6.44 10.79
N THR A 98 -6.06 7.34 9.80
CA THR A 98 -6.87 7.29 8.58
C THR A 98 -5.99 7.17 7.35
N LEU A 99 -6.15 6.05 6.65
CA LEU A 99 -5.56 5.83 5.34
C LEU A 99 -6.51 6.37 4.26
N HIS A 100 -5.95 7.07 3.28
CA HIS A 100 -6.64 7.46 2.07
C HIS A 100 -6.03 6.72 0.89
N ILE A 101 -6.86 5.92 0.20
CA ILE A 101 -6.50 5.08 -0.94
C ILE A 101 -7.17 5.66 -2.18
N LYS A 102 -6.37 6.14 -3.12
CA LYS A 102 -6.85 6.57 -4.42
C LYS A 102 -6.57 5.52 -5.46
N VAL A 103 -7.62 5.00 -6.07
CA VAL A 103 -7.56 3.91 -7.05
C VAL A 103 -7.64 4.48 -8.45
N TYR A 104 -6.73 4.08 -9.32
CA TYR A 104 -6.76 4.35 -10.75
C TYR A 104 -7.06 3.05 -11.47
N GLU A 105 -8.24 2.95 -12.05
CA GLU A 105 -8.68 1.77 -12.78
C GLU A 105 -8.17 1.80 -14.23
N LYS A 106 -7.91 0.61 -14.78
CA LYS A 106 -7.54 0.45 -16.19
C LYS A 106 -8.68 0.91 -17.09
N GLY A 107 -8.35 1.68 -18.11
CA GLY A 107 -9.32 2.11 -19.12
C GLY A 107 -9.72 0.94 -20.00
N ILE A 108 -10.90 0.39 -19.78
CA ILE A 108 -11.44 -0.73 -20.57
C ILE A 108 -12.42 -0.18 -21.58
N MET A 109 -12.25 -0.55 -22.87
CA MET A 109 -13.16 -0.21 -23.96
C MET A 109 -14.04 -1.37 -24.41
N GLY A 110 -13.58 -2.60 -24.23
CA GLY A 110 -14.30 -3.77 -24.61
C GLY A 110 -13.56 -5.05 -24.24
N TYR A 111 -14.17 -6.18 -24.53
CA TYR A 111 -13.54 -7.48 -24.39
C TYR A 111 -13.91 -8.43 -25.51
N LEU A 112 -13.09 -9.42 -25.73
CA LEU A 112 -13.38 -10.58 -26.57
C LEU A 112 -13.16 -11.86 -25.76
N TYR A 113 -14.00 -12.85 -26.03
CA TYR A 113 -13.83 -14.15 -25.40
C TYR A 113 -12.93 -15.04 -26.27
N LEU A 114 -11.82 -15.52 -25.71
CA LEU A 114 -10.93 -16.47 -26.35
C LEU A 114 -11.21 -17.88 -25.83
N SER A 115 -11.82 -18.71 -26.67
CA SER A 115 -12.14 -20.10 -26.34
C SER A 115 -10.89 -20.96 -26.12
N SER A 116 -9.78 -20.63 -26.76
CA SER A 116 -8.51 -21.36 -26.65
C SER A 116 -7.92 -21.35 -25.24
N ILE A 117 -8.16 -20.28 -24.48
CA ILE A 117 -7.69 -20.12 -23.10
C ILE A 117 -8.83 -20.00 -22.10
N ASN A 118 -10.09 -20.06 -22.58
CA ASN A 118 -11.31 -19.92 -21.77
C ASN A 118 -11.32 -18.66 -20.92
N LYS A 119 -10.93 -17.51 -21.50
CA LYS A 119 -10.87 -16.22 -20.79
C LYS A 119 -11.38 -15.07 -21.64
N ASN A 120 -11.85 -14.04 -20.96
CA ASN A 120 -12.16 -12.74 -21.54
C ASN A 120 -10.87 -11.90 -21.58
N VAL A 121 -10.56 -11.40 -22.77
CA VAL A 121 -9.41 -10.54 -23.04
C VAL A 121 -9.93 -9.11 -23.13
N TYR A 122 -9.57 -8.30 -22.16
CA TYR A 122 -9.95 -6.89 -22.09
C TYR A 122 -8.91 -6.01 -22.76
N PHE A 123 -9.34 -4.98 -23.46
CA PHE A 123 -8.46 -4.04 -24.17
C PHE A 123 -8.90 -2.59 -23.95
N ASP A 124 -7.95 -1.70 -24.07
CA ASP A 124 -8.15 -0.26 -23.96
C ASP A 124 -8.54 0.38 -25.31
N LYS A 125 -8.65 1.72 -25.31
CA LYS A 125 -8.97 2.52 -26.51
C LYS A 125 -7.96 2.38 -27.67
N ASP A 126 -6.74 1.97 -27.37
CA ASP A 126 -5.65 1.80 -28.33
C ASP A 126 -5.54 0.34 -28.82
N GLY A 127 -6.45 -0.53 -28.36
CA GLY A 127 -6.48 -1.95 -28.68
C GLY A 127 -5.43 -2.79 -27.94
N ILE A 128 -4.82 -2.22 -26.90
CA ILE A 128 -3.81 -2.91 -26.09
C ILE A 128 -4.53 -3.76 -25.05
N VAL A 129 -4.12 -5.03 -24.94
CA VAL A 129 -4.64 -5.95 -23.93
C VAL A 129 -4.24 -5.45 -22.54
N THR A 130 -5.23 -5.16 -21.71
CA THR A 130 -5.04 -4.63 -20.36
C THR A 130 -5.20 -5.69 -19.29
N GLU A 131 -6.07 -6.69 -19.51
CA GLU A 131 -6.36 -7.73 -18.51
C GLU A 131 -6.90 -9.00 -19.16
N LEU A 132 -6.63 -10.15 -18.53
CA LEU A 132 -7.21 -11.45 -18.82
C LEU A 132 -8.01 -11.92 -17.62
N SER A 133 -9.31 -12.13 -17.74
CA SER A 133 -10.16 -12.49 -16.62
C SER A 133 -11.30 -13.41 -17.00
N ASP A 134 -11.71 -14.26 -16.05
CA ASP A 134 -12.96 -15.04 -16.16
C ASP A 134 -14.20 -14.20 -15.84
N ARG A 135 -13.99 -13.06 -15.19
CA ARG A 135 -15.07 -12.15 -14.81
C ARG A 135 -15.54 -11.33 -16.01
N VAL A 136 -16.87 -11.20 -16.16
CA VAL A 136 -17.48 -10.24 -17.08
C VAL A 136 -17.77 -8.96 -16.30
N ILE A 137 -17.30 -7.82 -16.85
CA ILE A 137 -17.59 -6.50 -16.29
C ILE A 137 -18.87 -5.98 -16.95
N GLU A 138 -19.82 -5.61 -16.09
CA GLU A 138 -21.08 -4.98 -16.56
C GLU A 138 -20.79 -3.71 -17.37
N ASP A 139 -21.65 -3.43 -18.32
CA ASP A 139 -21.56 -2.27 -19.24
C ASP A 139 -20.31 -2.24 -20.15
N THR A 140 -19.54 -3.33 -20.21
CA THR A 140 -18.41 -3.43 -21.15
C THR A 140 -18.84 -4.17 -22.41
N PRO A 141 -18.72 -3.58 -23.61
CA PRO A 141 -19.14 -4.22 -24.86
C PRO A 141 -18.26 -5.44 -25.19
N GLN A 142 -18.94 -6.52 -25.58
CA GLN A 142 -18.27 -7.70 -26.13
C GLN A 142 -18.11 -7.55 -27.63
N ILE A 143 -16.90 -7.81 -28.13
CA ILE A 143 -16.66 -7.93 -29.58
C ILE A 143 -16.95 -9.37 -30.00
N LEU A 144 -17.81 -9.51 -30.98
CA LEU A 144 -18.21 -10.78 -31.58
C LEU A 144 -17.67 -10.88 -33.01
N GLY A 145 -17.45 -12.10 -33.49
CA GLY A 145 -17.12 -12.35 -34.92
C GLY A 145 -15.63 -12.29 -35.27
N ILE A 146 -14.76 -12.41 -34.26
CA ILE A 146 -13.34 -12.70 -34.49
C ILE A 146 -13.15 -14.22 -34.35
N ASP A 147 -13.29 -14.93 -35.45
CA ASP A 147 -12.88 -16.33 -35.54
C ASP A 147 -11.35 -16.36 -35.70
N CYS A 148 -10.65 -16.84 -34.67
CA CYS A 148 -9.19 -17.05 -34.71
C CYS A 148 -8.88 -18.52 -34.93
#